data_2704e76b13ec7f9f5f2263433d9dd889
#
_entry.id   2704e76b13ec7f9f5f2263433d9dd889
#
_cell.length_a   1.000
_cell.length_b   1.000
_cell.length_c   1.000
_cell.angle_alpha   90.00
_cell.angle_beta   90.00
_cell.angle_gamma   90.00
#
_symmetry.space_group_name_H-M   'P 1'
#
loop_
_entity.id
_entity.type
_entity.pdbx_description
1 polymer ?
#
loop_
_entity_poly.entity_id
_entity_poly.type
_entity_poly.pdbx_seq_one_letter_code
_entity_poly.pdbx_strand_id
1 'polypeptide(L)'
;MKIAKCKVQNGKFAICNLHFAMERNNLKPMEEKTENKPQEKPAQEKPAERLVVSSSPHFLRDENIPKIMHTVILALLPAMAASVYFFGSRAIGLIVISVAACLITEYVVQKIREKPITIWDGSAAITGILLALTLPPSFPYYGAALGSIFAIGIGKQLFGGLGYNIFNPALLGRAFLQATYPVLITTWSEPLSKAVKTGVDVVSAATPLALMKFEGKMTSHLDMLFGNVAGSMGETSAIAILIGGLYLRYKGYINWKMPLGYLGSIVFFGGIFWLINPTKYPDPLFHILAGGAMLGAWFMVTDMVTSPVTVVGQWIFVLCAGFLAVIIRLFGGLPEGVMYSILLMNAFVPLLNKHTRPRFFGEGIKIE
;
A
#
# COMPACT_ATOMS: atom_id res chain seq x y z
N MET A 1 18.74 -33.09 37.56
CA MET A 1 18.30 -31.79 37.06
C MET A 1 19.46 -30.82 37.21
N LYS A 2 20.29 -30.66 36.17
CA LYS A 2 21.43 -29.73 36.19
C LYS A 2 21.07 -28.52 35.32
N ILE A 3 20.96 -27.37 35.98
CA ILE A 3 20.71 -26.09 35.33
C ILE A 3 22.00 -25.61 34.68
N ALA A 4 22.06 -25.53 33.37
CA ALA A 4 23.17 -24.93 32.64
C ALA A 4 23.06 -23.42 32.71
N LYS A 5 24.06 -22.77 33.37
CA LYS A 5 24.23 -21.32 33.40
C LYS A 5 24.79 -20.85 32.05
N CYS A 6 24.00 -20.13 31.27
CA CYS A 6 24.47 -19.44 30.05
C CYS A 6 25.17 -18.13 30.50
N LYS A 7 26.44 -17.98 30.12
CA LYS A 7 27.23 -16.78 30.36
C LYS A 7 27.09 -15.86 29.14
N VAL A 8 26.59 -14.66 29.37
CA VAL A 8 26.46 -13.64 28.31
C VAL A 8 27.85 -13.01 28.12
N GLN A 9 28.37 -13.07 26.92
CA GLN A 9 29.56 -12.34 26.50
C GLN A 9 29.20 -11.52 25.22
N ASN A 10 29.37 -10.22 25.33
CA ASN A 10 29.30 -9.25 24.23
C ASN A 10 27.99 -9.15 23.44
N GLY A 11 26.86 -8.83 24.06
CA GLY A 11 25.75 -8.13 23.41
C GLY A 11 25.09 -8.77 22.16
N LYS A 12 25.42 -10.03 21.79
CA LYS A 12 24.80 -10.76 20.68
C LYS A 12 24.11 -12.00 21.20
N PHE A 13 22.83 -12.15 20.89
CA PHE A 13 22.08 -13.38 21.12
C PHE A 13 22.66 -14.50 20.24
N ALA A 14 23.35 -15.45 20.84
CA ALA A 14 23.73 -16.69 20.17
C ALA A 14 22.59 -17.71 20.31
N ILE A 15 22.10 -18.20 19.17
CA ILE A 15 21.14 -19.30 19.09
C ILE A 15 21.89 -20.55 19.56
N CYS A 16 21.47 -21.11 20.68
CA CYS A 16 22.02 -22.34 21.26
C CYS A 16 21.43 -23.53 20.49
N ASN A 17 22.16 -24.06 19.50
CA ASN A 17 21.86 -25.37 18.91
C ASN A 17 22.25 -26.47 19.88
N LEU A 18 21.28 -27.15 20.47
CA LEU A 18 21.48 -28.35 21.24
C LEU A 18 21.79 -29.53 20.27
N HIS A 19 23.06 -29.82 20.07
CA HIS A 19 23.49 -31.11 19.53
C HIS A 19 23.45 -32.15 20.63
N PHE A 20 22.49 -33.05 20.55
CA PHE A 20 22.43 -34.24 21.38
C PHE A 20 23.42 -35.28 20.77
N ALA A 21 24.62 -35.34 21.35
CA ALA A 21 25.57 -36.44 21.03
C ALA A 21 25.15 -37.67 21.81
N MET A 22 24.64 -38.69 21.14
CA MET A 22 24.48 -40.04 21.67
C MET A 22 25.84 -40.75 21.58
N GLU A 23 26.46 -40.98 22.72
CA GLU A 23 27.57 -41.93 22.86
C GLU A 23 27.10 -43.33 22.48
N ARG A 24 27.69 -43.90 21.43
CA ARG A 24 27.59 -45.34 21.11
C ARG A 24 28.64 -46.12 21.89
N ASN A 25 28.18 -46.86 22.86
CA ASN A 25 29.01 -47.87 23.49
C ASN A 25 29.23 -49.05 22.53
N ASN A 26 30.49 -49.40 22.36
CA ASN A 26 31.01 -50.58 21.63
C ASN A 26 30.48 -51.87 22.22
N LEU A 27 29.75 -52.65 21.45
CA LEU A 27 29.55 -54.09 21.67
C LEU A 27 29.93 -54.80 20.38
N LYS A 28 30.85 -55.79 20.52
CA LYS A 28 31.37 -56.66 19.45
C LYS A 28 30.26 -57.56 18.89
N PRO A 29 30.32 -57.93 17.60
CA PRO A 29 29.32 -58.79 16.99
C PRO A 29 29.58 -60.28 17.35
N MET A 30 28.52 -60.98 17.77
CA MET A 30 28.47 -62.46 17.73
C MET A 30 28.00 -62.88 16.35
N GLU A 31 28.76 -63.73 15.73
CA GLU A 31 28.40 -64.47 14.51
C GLU A 31 27.29 -65.50 14.82
N GLU A 32 26.16 -65.38 14.12
CA GLU A 32 25.11 -66.36 14.14
C GLU A 32 24.76 -66.79 12.68
N LYS A 33 24.70 -68.05 12.45
CA LYS A 33 24.62 -68.74 11.16
C LYS A 33 23.33 -68.46 10.42
N THR A 34 23.46 -68.13 9.16
CA THR A 34 22.42 -68.00 8.15
C THR A 34 21.61 -69.27 7.92
N GLU A 35 20.32 -69.24 8.22
CA GLU A 35 19.33 -70.14 7.62
C GLU A 35 18.55 -69.36 6.55
N ASN A 36 18.63 -69.87 5.30
CA ASN A 36 17.92 -69.39 4.13
C ASN A 36 16.40 -69.62 4.28
N LYS A 37 15.61 -68.53 4.48
CA LYS A 37 14.17 -68.55 4.20
C LYS A 37 13.85 -67.66 3.00
N PRO A 38 12.86 -68.06 2.17
CA PRO A 38 12.52 -67.32 0.95
C PRO A 38 12.08 -65.91 1.28
N GLN A 39 12.59 -64.90 0.56
CA GLN A 39 12.20 -63.49 0.67
C GLN A 39 10.77 -63.32 0.16
N GLU A 40 9.80 -63.13 1.05
CA GLU A 40 8.54 -62.45 0.76
C GLU A 40 8.81 -60.99 0.49
N LYS A 41 8.35 -60.49 -0.66
CA LYS A 41 8.41 -59.06 -1.00
C LYS A 41 7.71 -58.27 0.09
N PRO A 42 8.34 -57.23 0.69
CA PRO A 42 7.67 -56.42 1.67
C PRO A 42 6.45 -55.75 1.02
N ALA A 43 5.29 -56.00 1.59
CA ALA A 43 4.08 -55.24 1.27
C ALA A 43 4.40 -53.74 1.44
N GLN A 44 4.07 -52.95 0.44
CA GLN A 44 4.18 -51.47 0.52
C GLN A 44 3.27 -51.00 1.68
N GLU A 45 3.88 -50.77 2.84
CA GLU A 45 3.23 -50.06 3.92
C GLU A 45 2.83 -48.68 3.38
N LYS A 46 1.52 -48.41 3.33
CA LYS A 46 1.00 -47.04 3.12
C LYS A 46 1.69 -46.13 4.13
N PRO A 47 2.24 -45.01 3.70
CA PRO A 47 2.89 -44.08 4.63
C PRO A 47 1.91 -43.76 5.75
N ALA A 48 2.28 -44.09 6.97
CA ALA A 48 1.49 -43.75 8.16
C ALA A 48 1.19 -42.26 8.14
N GLU A 49 -0.09 -41.87 8.12
CA GLU A 49 -0.52 -40.51 8.24
C GLU A 49 0.07 -39.91 9.53
N ARG A 50 1.15 -39.20 9.38
CA ARG A 50 1.74 -38.47 10.53
C ARG A 50 0.78 -37.37 10.92
N LEU A 51 0.18 -37.48 12.08
CA LEU A 51 -0.57 -36.38 12.68
C LEU A 51 0.34 -35.20 12.85
N VAL A 52 0.10 -34.15 12.07
CA VAL A 52 0.84 -32.88 12.16
C VAL A 52 0.16 -32.04 13.25
N VAL A 53 0.85 -31.88 14.36
CA VAL A 53 0.40 -30.94 15.41
C VAL A 53 0.73 -29.52 14.92
N SER A 54 -0.29 -28.76 14.52
CA SER A 54 -0.16 -27.35 14.16
C SER A 54 -0.44 -26.46 15.38
N SER A 55 0.25 -25.33 15.45
CA SER A 55 -0.06 -24.30 16.45
C SER A 55 -1.44 -23.70 16.17
N SER A 56 -2.19 -23.35 17.24
CA SER A 56 -3.46 -22.62 17.14
C SER A 56 -3.24 -21.23 16.48
N PRO A 57 -4.20 -20.72 15.67
CA PRO A 57 -5.54 -21.28 15.44
C PRO A 57 -5.58 -22.39 14.39
N HIS A 58 -6.38 -23.43 14.64
CA HIS A 58 -6.53 -24.56 13.72
C HIS A 58 -7.48 -24.27 12.54
N PHE A 59 -8.27 -23.20 12.60
CA PHE A 59 -9.09 -22.75 11.49
C PHE A 59 -8.28 -21.83 10.59
N LEU A 60 -7.86 -22.35 9.45
CA LEU A 60 -7.23 -21.57 8.38
C LEU A 60 -8.34 -21.08 7.46
N ARG A 61 -8.41 -19.75 7.29
CA ARG A 61 -9.25 -19.16 6.25
C ARG A 61 -8.52 -19.36 4.92
N ASP A 62 -9.25 -19.70 3.84
CA ASP A 62 -8.70 -19.88 2.50
C ASP A 62 -8.22 -18.56 1.85
N GLU A 63 -7.82 -17.61 2.67
CA GLU A 63 -7.40 -16.28 2.27
C GLU A 63 -5.88 -16.17 2.34
N ASN A 64 -5.25 -16.11 1.17
CA ASN A 64 -3.80 -15.95 1.02
C ASN A 64 -3.46 -14.53 0.59
N ILE A 65 -2.26 -14.04 0.99
CA ILE A 65 -1.76 -12.71 0.59
C ILE A 65 -1.87 -12.47 -0.93
N PRO A 66 -1.42 -13.39 -1.82
CA PRO A 66 -1.57 -13.21 -3.26
C PRO A 66 -3.03 -13.03 -3.71
N LYS A 67 -3.98 -13.76 -3.13
CA LYS A 67 -5.40 -13.64 -3.46
C LYS A 67 -5.95 -12.24 -3.12
N ILE A 68 -5.57 -11.70 -1.97
CA ILE A 68 -5.94 -10.35 -1.56
C ILE A 68 -5.34 -9.33 -2.53
N MET A 69 -4.05 -9.42 -2.83
CA MET A 69 -3.36 -8.49 -3.73
C MET A 69 -3.93 -8.53 -5.16
N HIS A 70 -4.18 -9.71 -5.71
CA HIS A 70 -4.84 -9.83 -7.03
C HIS A 70 -6.25 -9.23 -7.03
N THR A 71 -6.99 -9.35 -5.93
CA THR A 71 -8.30 -8.71 -5.79
C THR A 71 -8.19 -7.18 -5.77
N VAL A 72 -7.13 -6.63 -5.16
CA VAL A 72 -6.87 -5.18 -5.20
C VAL A 72 -6.52 -4.73 -6.62
N ILE A 73 -5.72 -5.50 -7.37
CA ILE A 73 -5.44 -5.20 -8.80
C ILE A 73 -6.75 -5.19 -9.60
N LEU A 74 -7.63 -6.18 -9.39
CA LEU A 74 -8.94 -6.23 -10.05
C LEU A 74 -9.81 -5.01 -9.70
N ALA A 75 -9.76 -4.56 -8.46
CA ALA A 75 -10.47 -3.37 -7.99
C ALA A 75 -9.92 -2.06 -8.60
N LEU A 76 -8.65 -2.03 -8.99
CA LEU A 76 -8.04 -0.88 -9.66
C LEU A 76 -8.34 -0.84 -11.18
N LEU A 77 -8.82 -1.95 -11.78
CA LEU A 77 -9.13 -1.99 -13.21
C LEU A 77 -10.09 -0.90 -13.69
N PRO A 78 -11.20 -0.57 -12.99
CA PRO A 78 -12.07 0.53 -13.41
C PRO A 78 -11.33 1.88 -13.47
N ALA A 79 -10.47 2.18 -12.48
CA ALA A 79 -9.69 3.40 -12.47
C ALA A 79 -8.62 3.42 -13.58
N MET A 80 -7.98 2.29 -13.86
CA MET A 80 -7.06 2.13 -14.99
C MET A 80 -7.78 2.31 -16.32
N ALA A 81 -8.95 1.71 -16.49
CA ALA A 81 -9.76 1.85 -17.71
C ALA A 81 -10.20 3.30 -17.94
N ALA A 82 -10.63 3.99 -16.88
CA ALA A 82 -10.95 5.41 -16.94
C ALA A 82 -9.73 6.25 -17.34
N SER A 83 -8.56 5.99 -16.78
CA SER A 83 -7.34 6.71 -17.14
C SER A 83 -6.94 6.51 -18.61
N VAL A 84 -7.11 5.29 -19.15
CA VAL A 84 -6.87 4.98 -20.55
C VAL A 84 -7.91 5.67 -21.45
N TYR A 85 -9.16 5.71 -21.05
CA TYR A 85 -10.22 6.40 -21.79
C TYR A 85 -9.95 7.90 -21.92
N PHE A 86 -9.53 8.56 -20.83
CA PHE A 86 -9.29 10.01 -20.82
C PHE A 86 -7.95 10.44 -21.42
N PHE A 87 -6.89 9.62 -21.29
CA PHE A 87 -5.52 9.99 -21.68
C PHE A 87 -4.89 9.10 -22.75
N GLY A 88 -5.60 8.06 -23.21
CA GLY A 88 -5.18 7.21 -24.33
C GLY A 88 -3.95 6.36 -24.05
N SER A 89 -3.16 6.12 -25.11
CA SER A 89 -2.00 5.20 -25.08
C SER A 89 -0.88 5.61 -24.12
N ARG A 90 -0.75 6.90 -23.81
CA ARG A 90 0.25 7.39 -22.85
C ARG A 90 -0.01 6.84 -21.45
N ALA A 91 -1.29 6.75 -21.02
CA ALA A 91 -1.63 6.16 -19.74
C ALA A 91 -1.23 4.68 -19.67
N ILE A 92 -1.46 3.92 -20.75
CA ILE A 92 -1.03 2.51 -20.84
C ILE A 92 0.49 2.40 -20.68
N GLY A 93 1.23 3.23 -21.42
CA GLY A 93 2.70 3.23 -21.39
C GLY A 93 3.24 3.52 -19.97
N LEU A 94 2.70 4.51 -19.26
CA LEU A 94 3.10 4.85 -17.90
C LEU A 94 2.78 3.72 -16.91
N ILE A 95 1.59 3.12 -17.01
CA ILE A 95 1.22 1.99 -16.14
C ILE A 95 2.16 0.79 -16.38
N VAL A 96 2.37 0.40 -17.64
CA VAL A 96 3.23 -0.74 -17.98
C VAL A 96 4.66 -0.52 -17.51
N ILE A 97 5.24 0.65 -17.77
CA ILE A 97 6.61 0.96 -17.38
C ILE A 97 6.76 1.01 -15.86
N SER A 98 5.82 1.63 -15.14
CA SER A 98 5.86 1.69 -13.69
C SER A 98 5.74 0.29 -13.06
N VAL A 99 4.83 -0.55 -13.54
CA VAL A 99 4.68 -1.93 -13.07
C VAL A 99 5.92 -2.75 -13.39
N ALA A 100 6.42 -2.70 -14.62
CA ALA A 100 7.64 -3.42 -15.02
C ALA A 100 8.86 -3.01 -14.18
N ALA A 101 9.06 -1.71 -13.98
CA ALA A 101 10.14 -1.19 -13.15
C ALA A 101 10.03 -1.64 -11.69
N CYS A 102 8.79 -1.64 -11.12
CA CYS A 102 8.56 -2.17 -9.77
C CYS A 102 8.90 -3.66 -9.66
N LEU A 103 8.43 -4.49 -10.59
CA LEU A 103 8.68 -5.93 -10.59
C LEU A 103 10.17 -6.25 -10.77
N ILE A 104 10.84 -5.60 -11.71
CA ILE A 104 12.28 -5.77 -11.96
C ILE A 104 13.07 -5.37 -10.71
N THR A 105 12.75 -4.23 -10.10
CA THR A 105 13.45 -3.76 -8.90
C THR A 105 13.27 -4.73 -7.74
N GLU A 106 12.05 -5.24 -7.53
CA GLU A 106 11.78 -6.22 -6.49
C GLU A 106 12.59 -7.50 -6.72
N TYR A 107 12.60 -8.01 -7.96
CA TYR A 107 13.38 -9.18 -8.33
C TYR A 107 14.88 -9.01 -8.07
N VAL A 108 15.44 -7.90 -8.56
CA VAL A 108 16.88 -7.62 -8.43
C VAL A 108 17.28 -7.50 -6.96
N VAL A 109 16.52 -6.75 -6.17
CA VAL A 109 16.84 -6.56 -4.75
C VAL A 109 16.68 -7.85 -3.96
N GLN A 110 15.63 -8.64 -4.20
CA GLN A 110 15.46 -9.95 -3.54
C GLN A 110 16.58 -10.91 -3.90
N LYS A 111 17.01 -10.94 -5.17
CA LYS A 111 18.12 -11.76 -5.63
C LYS A 111 19.45 -11.35 -5.00
N ILE A 112 19.76 -10.07 -4.93
CA ILE A 112 20.98 -9.53 -4.29
C ILE A 112 21.00 -9.85 -2.79
N ARG A 113 19.83 -9.82 -2.13
CA ARG A 113 19.70 -10.11 -0.69
C ARG A 113 19.49 -11.58 -0.35
N GLU A 114 19.58 -12.47 -1.33
CA GLU A 114 19.38 -13.93 -1.18
C GLU A 114 18.05 -14.28 -0.49
N LYS A 115 17.01 -13.46 -0.70
CA LYS A 115 15.66 -13.71 -0.18
C LYS A 115 14.82 -14.52 -1.16
N PRO A 116 13.79 -15.25 -0.66
CA PRO A 116 12.85 -15.92 -1.54
C PRO A 116 12.17 -14.90 -2.48
N ILE A 117 12.05 -15.28 -3.74
CA ILE A 117 11.44 -14.43 -4.77
C ILE A 117 9.91 -14.45 -4.60
N THR A 118 9.32 -13.30 -4.26
CA THR A 118 7.87 -13.15 -3.99
C THR A 118 7.14 -12.31 -5.02
N ILE A 119 7.66 -12.18 -6.24
CA ILE A 119 7.09 -11.31 -7.30
C ILE A 119 5.62 -11.65 -7.60
N TRP A 120 5.25 -12.92 -7.47
CA TRP A 120 3.91 -13.42 -7.76
C TRP A 120 2.85 -13.03 -6.72
N ASP A 121 3.24 -12.40 -5.63
CA ASP A 121 2.31 -11.91 -4.62
C ASP A 121 1.46 -10.70 -5.11
N GLY A 122 1.87 -10.05 -6.19
CA GLY A 122 1.16 -8.91 -6.80
C GLY A 122 1.39 -7.56 -6.11
N SER A 123 2.08 -7.51 -4.99
CA SER A 123 2.25 -6.27 -4.21
C SER A 123 3.09 -5.20 -4.93
N ALA A 124 4.13 -5.61 -5.68
CA ALA A 124 4.91 -4.69 -6.51
C ALA A 124 4.10 -4.15 -7.68
N ALA A 125 3.23 -4.98 -8.27
CA ALA A 125 2.34 -4.56 -9.34
C ALA A 125 1.34 -3.49 -8.84
N ILE A 126 0.74 -3.68 -7.66
CA ILE A 126 -0.12 -2.66 -7.02
C ILE A 126 0.63 -1.35 -6.82
N THR A 127 1.85 -1.41 -6.28
CA THR A 127 2.67 -0.21 -6.08
C THR A 127 2.92 0.52 -7.40
N GLY A 128 3.27 -0.21 -8.47
CA GLY A 128 3.47 0.36 -9.81
C GLY A 128 2.22 0.98 -10.39
N ILE A 129 1.06 0.32 -10.27
CA ILE A 129 -0.24 0.84 -10.72
C ILE A 129 -0.62 2.09 -9.94
N LEU A 130 -0.57 2.06 -8.61
CA LEU A 130 -0.92 3.21 -7.78
C LEU A 130 0.01 4.39 -8.04
N LEU A 131 1.33 4.16 -8.17
CA LEU A 131 2.27 5.22 -8.54
C LEU A 131 1.91 5.83 -9.89
N ALA A 132 1.72 5.00 -10.94
CA ALA A 132 1.34 5.47 -12.26
C ALA A 132 0.06 6.31 -12.20
N LEU A 133 -0.98 5.84 -11.52
CA LEU A 133 -2.24 6.56 -11.37
C LEU A 133 -2.08 7.93 -10.68
N THR A 134 -1.03 8.13 -9.89
CA THR A 134 -0.76 9.43 -9.26
C THR A 134 0.06 10.37 -10.14
N LEU A 135 0.59 9.93 -11.27
CA LEU A 135 1.40 10.76 -12.17
C LEU A 135 0.54 11.50 -13.20
N PRO A 136 1.02 12.65 -13.72
CA PRO A 136 0.41 13.31 -14.87
C PRO A 136 0.65 12.49 -16.16
N PRO A 137 -0.29 12.52 -17.12
CA PRO A 137 -0.14 11.78 -18.39
C PRO A 137 1.04 12.24 -19.24
N SER A 138 1.45 13.50 -19.08
CA SER A 138 2.61 14.10 -19.76
C SER A 138 3.96 13.69 -19.17
N PHE A 139 3.96 12.97 -18.02
CA PHE A 139 5.19 12.62 -17.32
C PHE A 139 6.10 11.70 -18.16
N PRO A 140 7.41 11.91 -18.17
CA PRO A 140 8.33 11.11 -18.96
C PRO A 140 8.46 9.68 -18.39
N TYR A 141 8.56 8.69 -19.28
CA TYR A 141 8.64 7.28 -18.91
C TYR A 141 9.85 6.94 -18.04
N TYR A 142 11.00 7.55 -18.30
CA TYR A 142 12.20 7.35 -17.48
C TYR A 142 12.01 7.84 -16.05
N GLY A 143 11.29 8.95 -15.86
CA GLY A 143 10.97 9.45 -14.53
C GLY A 143 10.03 8.51 -13.77
N ALA A 144 9.01 7.97 -14.44
CA ALA A 144 8.13 6.96 -13.85
C ALA A 144 8.90 5.70 -13.43
N ALA A 145 9.85 5.24 -14.25
CA ALA A 145 10.74 4.13 -13.89
C ALA A 145 11.60 4.44 -12.66
N LEU A 146 12.22 5.65 -12.60
CA LEU A 146 13.02 6.07 -11.44
C LEU A 146 12.18 6.14 -10.15
N GLY A 147 10.98 6.70 -10.23
CA GLY A 147 10.04 6.73 -9.08
C GLY A 147 9.65 5.32 -8.62
N SER A 148 9.43 4.40 -9.55
CA SER A 148 9.12 3.00 -9.27
C SER A 148 10.29 2.26 -8.59
N ILE A 149 11.52 2.49 -9.07
CA ILE A 149 12.74 1.94 -8.46
C ILE A 149 12.88 2.45 -7.02
N PHE A 150 12.67 3.76 -6.81
CA PHE A 150 12.73 4.36 -5.48
C PHE A 150 11.63 3.81 -4.55
N ALA A 151 10.39 3.71 -5.05
CA ALA A 151 9.24 3.21 -4.30
C ALA A 151 9.47 1.79 -3.78
N ILE A 152 9.95 0.88 -4.64
CA ILE A 152 10.19 -0.51 -4.23
C ILE A 152 11.53 -0.65 -3.51
N GLY A 153 12.61 -0.07 -4.01
CA GLY A 153 13.95 -0.21 -3.44
C GLY A 153 14.01 0.33 -2.03
N ILE A 154 13.64 1.59 -1.86
CA ILE A 154 13.72 2.29 -0.57
C ILE A 154 12.41 2.12 0.21
N GLY A 155 11.24 2.35 -0.41
CA GLY A 155 9.96 2.34 0.28
C GLY A 155 9.53 0.96 0.81
N LYS A 156 9.95 -0.14 0.15
CA LYS A 156 9.53 -1.50 0.53
C LYS A 156 10.71 -2.40 0.91
N GLN A 157 11.68 -2.56 0.03
CA GLN A 157 12.71 -3.59 0.19
C GLN A 157 13.78 -3.22 1.24
N LEU A 158 14.09 -1.94 1.43
CA LEU A 158 15.03 -1.49 2.45
C LEU A 158 14.58 -1.89 3.86
N PHE A 159 13.29 -1.78 4.15
CA PHE A 159 12.69 -2.11 5.44
C PHE A 159 12.50 -3.62 5.67
N GLY A 160 12.61 -4.45 4.65
CA GLY A 160 12.49 -5.90 4.80
C GLY A 160 11.57 -6.60 3.80
N GLY A 161 10.80 -5.88 3.04
CA GLY A 161 9.83 -6.37 2.06
C GLY A 161 8.38 -6.13 2.49
N LEU A 162 7.45 -6.91 1.92
CA LEU A 162 6.03 -6.77 2.23
C LEU A 162 5.76 -6.99 3.73
N GLY A 163 4.98 -6.10 4.33
CA GLY A 163 4.61 -6.17 5.74
C GLY A 163 5.53 -5.39 6.69
N TYR A 164 6.72 -4.96 6.25
CA TYR A 164 7.69 -4.22 7.07
C TYR A 164 7.84 -2.75 6.66
N ASN A 165 7.20 -2.33 5.59
CA ASN A 165 7.26 -0.95 5.12
C ASN A 165 6.51 -0.01 6.08
N ILE A 166 7.17 1.07 6.48
CA ILE A 166 6.61 2.12 7.36
C ILE A 166 5.69 3.03 6.55
N PHE A 167 6.11 3.40 5.34
CA PHE A 167 5.41 4.30 4.45
C PHE A 167 4.74 3.53 3.31
N ASN A 168 3.64 4.09 2.78
CA ASN A 168 3.07 3.59 1.53
C ASN A 168 4.10 3.82 0.40
N PRO A 169 4.57 2.74 -0.26
CA PRO A 169 5.67 2.84 -1.22
C PRO A 169 5.31 3.64 -2.47
N ALA A 170 4.05 3.59 -2.93
CA ALA A 170 3.62 4.36 -4.09
C ALA A 170 3.64 5.88 -3.79
N LEU A 171 3.16 6.28 -2.62
CA LEU A 171 3.20 7.68 -2.19
C LEU A 171 4.63 8.17 -1.95
N LEU A 172 5.50 7.31 -1.42
CA LEU A 172 6.90 7.64 -1.21
C LEU A 172 7.63 7.84 -2.55
N GLY A 173 7.34 7.00 -3.56
CA GLY A 173 7.84 7.18 -4.91
C GLY A 173 7.37 8.48 -5.55
N ARG A 174 6.08 8.84 -5.39
CA ARG A 174 5.54 10.12 -5.85
C ARG A 174 6.22 11.31 -5.14
N ALA A 175 6.42 11.23 -3.81
CA ALA A 175 7.09 12.29 -3.06
C ALA A 175 8.54 12.51 -3.55
N PHE A 176 9.26 11.42 -3.81
CA PHE A 176 10.59 11.48 -4.41
C PHE A 176 10.57 12.18 -5.79
N LEU A 177 9.65 11.79 -6.66
CA LEU A 177 9.52 12.42 -7.99
C LEU A 177 9.15 13.89 -7.89
N GLN A 178 8.30 14.27 -6.92
CA GLN A 178 7.93 15.66 -6.72
C GLN A 178 9.09 16.52 -6.20
N ALA A 179 9.98 15.95 -5.41
CA ALA A 179 11.20 16.61 -4.96
C ALA A 179 12.24 16.72 -6.08
N THR A 180 12.34 15.69 -6.95
CA THR A 180 13.35 15.62 -8.01
C THR A 180 12.94 16.35 -9.29
N TYR A 181 11.65 16.23 -9.67
CA TYR A 181 11.10 16.79 -10.92
C TYR A 181 9.85 17.64 -10.66
N PRO A 182 9.93 18.72 -9.85
CA PRO A 182 8.76 19.48 -9.44
C PRO A 182 7.97 20.07 -10.61
N VAL A 183 8.64 20.56 -11.64
CA VAL A 183 7.97 21.15 -12.82
C VAL A 183 7.23 20.08 -13.63
N LEU A 184 7.86 18.94 -13.88
CA LEU A 184 7.27 17.88 -14.71
C LEU A 184 6.04 17.23 -14.02
N ILE A 185 6.05 17.09 -12.71
CA ILE A 185 4.95 16.46 -11.97
C ILE A 185 3.78 17.42 -11.74
N THR A 186 3.98 18.71 -11.86
CA THR A 186 2.93 19.73 -11.74
C THR A 186 2.42 20.23 -13.10
N THR A 187 2.96 19.73 -14.21
CA THR A 187 2.46 20.02 -15.55
C THR A 187 1.38 19.02 -15.94
N TRP A 188 0.15 19.46 -15.90
CA TRP A 188 -1.04 18.64 -16.14
C TRP A 188 -1.52 18.78 -17.59
N SER A 189 -2.05 17.70 -18.16
CA SER A 189 -2.64 17.68 -19.49
C SER A 189 -4.16 17.62 -19.39
N GLU A 190 -4.85 18.28 -20.33
CA GLU A 190 -6.29 18.13 -20.48
C GLU A 190 -6.65 16.72 -20.99
N PRO A 191 -7.85 16.20 -20.61
CA PRO A 191 -8.36 14.96 -21.16
C PRO A 191 -8.55 15.07 -22.68
N LEU A 192 -8.36 13.96 -23.41
CA LEU A 192 -8.53 13.87 -24.87
C LEU A 192 -9.90 14.35 -25.36
N SER A 193 -10.95 14.16 -24.56
CA SER A 193 -12.31 14.62 -24.87
C SER A 193 -12.40 16.15 -25.04
N LYS A 194 -11.55 16.91 -24.36
CA LYS A 194 -11.45 18.38 -24.51
C LYS A 194 -10.45 18.76 -25.58
N ALA A 195 -9.30 18.09 -25.64
CA ALA A 195 -8.24 18.34 -26.62
C ALA A 195 -8.76 18.20 -28.06
N VAL A 196 -9.56 17.15 -28.37
CA VAL A 196 -10.19 16.95 -29.67
C VAL A 196 -11.16 18.08 -30.04
N LYS A 197 -11.86 18.67 -29.06
CA LYS A 197 -12.78 19.79 -29.32
C LYS A 197 -12.05 21.09 -29.65
N THR A 198 -10.83 21.27 -29.12
CA THR A 198 -10.03 22.49 -29.33
C THR A 198 -9.05 22.38 -30.52
N GLY A 199 -8.90 21.20 -31.12
CA GLY A 199 -8.01 20.98 -32.27
C GLY A 199 -6.53 21.10 -31.96
N VAL A 200 -6.13 21.03 -30.69
CA VAL A 200 -4.73 21.17 -30.24
C VAL A 200 -4.30 19.88 -29.58
N ASP A 201 -3.15 19.33 -29.97
CA ASP A 201 -2.69 17.99 -29.58
C ASP A 201 -2.40 17.80 -28.11
N VAL A 202 -1.94 18.82 -27.39
CA VAL A 202 -1.73 18.79 -25.91
C VAL A 202 -1.78 20.21 -25.36
N VAL A 203 -2.77 20.52 -24.54
CA VAL A 203 -2.81 21.76 -23.79
C VAL A 203 -2.45 21.46 -22.33
N SER A 204 -1.47 22.18 -21.79
CA SER A 204 -1.26 22.16 -20.35
C SER A 204 -2.37 22.95 -19.67
N ALA A 205 -3.01 22.34 -18.69
CA ALA A 205 -4.12 22.96 -17.95
C ALA A 205 -3.87 22.90 -16.45
N ALA A 206 -4.42 23.87 -15.72
CA ALA A 206 -4.37 23.84 -14.27
C ALA A 206 -5.39 22.84 -13.71
N THR A 207 -5.03 22.14 -12.64
CA THR A 207 -5.97 21.27 -11.92
C THR A 207 -7.08 22.08 -11.27
N PRO A 208 -8.26 21.49 -10.98
CA PRO A 208 -9.34 22.14 -10.24
C PRO A 208 -8.86 22.77 -8.93
N LEU A 209 -7.96 22.10 -8.20
CA LEU A 209 -7.38 22.63 -6.97
C LEU A 209 -6.45 23.83 -7.23
N ALA A 210 -5.69 23.82 -8.31
CA ALA A 210 -4.83 24.95 -8.67
C ALA A 210 -5.65 26.16 -9.14
N LEU A 211 -6.68 25.94 -9.98
CA LEU A 211 -7.61 26.98 -10.42
C LEU A 211 -8.28 27.67 -9.23
N MET A 212 -8.77 26.86 -8.29
CA MET A 212 -9.40 27.42 -7.09
C MET A 212 -8.41 28.21 -6.23
N LYS A 213 -7.21 27.67 -6.02
CA LYS A 213 -6.21 28.24 -5.10
C LYS A 213 -5.60 29.53 -5.63
N PHE A 214 -5.27 29.59 -6.93
CA PHE A 214 -4.53 30.70 -7.53
C PHE A 214 -5.42 31.67 -8.30
N GLU A 215 -6.52 31.19 -8.87
CA GLU A 215 -7.43 32.02 -9.68
C GLU A 215 -8.80 32.25 -9.03
N GLY A 216 -9.13 31.55 -7.96
CA GLY A 216 -10.43 31.61 -7.30
C GLY A 216 -11.59 31.04 -8.14
N LYS A 217 -11.29 30.30 -9.23
CA LYS A 217 -12.31 29.72 -10.11
C LYS A 217 -12.69 28.32 -9.64
N MET A 218 -13.98 28.06 -9.47
CA MET A 218 -14.53 26.76 -9.15
C MET A 218 -14.83 25.97 -10.43
N THR A 219 -14.40 24.69 -10.45
CA THR A 219 -14.75 23.74 -11.50
C THR A 219 -16.07 23.04 -11.15
N SER A 220 -16.88 22.70 -12.16
CA SER A 220 -18.14 21.98 -11.96
C SER A 220 -17.94 20.64 -11.23
N HIS A 221 -18.77 20.35 -10.23
CA HIS A 221 -18.74 19.08 -9.50
C HIS A 221 -19.01 17.87 -10.39
N LEU A 222 -19.86 18.03 -11.42
CA LEU A 222 -20.16 16.96 -12.38
C LEU A 222 -18.93 16.61 -13.22
N ASP A 223 -18.17 17.62 -13.67
CA ASP A 223 -16.94 17.36 -14.44
C ASP A 223 -15.90 16.63 -13.59
N MET A 224 -15.78 16.96 -12.30
CA MET A 224 -14.90 16.27 -11.36
C MET A 224 -15.38 14.84 -11.04
N LEU A 225 -16.70 14.62 -10.96
CA LEU A 225 -17.27 13.31 -10.69
C LEU A 225 -17.04 12.33 -11.85
N PHE A 226 -17.30 12.79 -13.09
CA PHE A 226 -17.11 11.98 -14.29
C PHE A 226 -15.66 11.91 -14.76
N GLY A 227 -14.82 12.89 -14.37
CA GLY A 227 -13.40 12.87 -14.68
C GLY A 227 -12.96 13.72 -15.85
N ASN A 228 -13.78 14.63 -16.33
CA ASN A 228 -13.45 15.51 -17.45
C ASN A 228 -12.66 16.76 -16.98
N VAL A 229 -11.62 16.54 -16.19
CA VAL A 229 -10.77 17.56 -15.58
C VAL A 229 -9.30 17.25 -15.77
N ALA A 230 -8.47 18.30 -15.80
CA ALA A 230 -7.02 18.11 -15.79
C ALA A 230 -6.57 17.64 -14.41
N GLY A 231 -5.70 16.62 -14.36
CA GLY A 231 -5.22 16.08 -13.10
C GLY A 231 -4.33 14.84 -13.31
N SER A 232 -4.01 14.14 -12.22
CA SER A 232 -3.33 12.85 -12.31
C SER A 232 -4.23 11.80 -12.96
N MET A 233 -3.63 10.77 -13.53
CA MET A 233 -4.37 9.73 -14.26
C MET A 233 -5.44 9.04 -13.42
N GLY A 234 -5.20 8.87 -12.11
CA GLY A 234 -6.14 8.24 -11.18
C GLY A 234 -7.13 9.20 -10.51
N GLU A 235 -6.99 10.51 -10.70
CA GLU A 235 -7.90 11.51 -10.12
C GLU A 235 -9.09 11.81 -11.01
N THR A 236 -9.04 11.39 -12.26
CA THR A 236 -10.00 11.81 -13.30
C THR A 236 -11.41 11.34 -13.04
N SER A 237 -11.64 10.11 -12.59
CA SER A 237 -12.99 9.61 -12.35
C SER A 237 -13.19 9.13 -10.93
N ALA A 238 -13.88 9.95 -10.12
CA ALA A 238 -14.28 9.58 -8.77
C ALA A 238 -15.20 8.33 -8.77
N ILE A 239 -16.05 8.18 -9.79
CA ILE A 239 -16.94 7.03 -9.94
C ILE A 239 -16.16 5.74 -10.12
N ALA A 240 -15.15 5.73 -10.98
CA ALA A 240 -14.35 4.53 -11.25
C ALA A 240 -13.60 4.05 -9.99
N ILE A 241 -13.07 4.99 -9.20
CA ILE A 241 -12.43 4.71 -7.91
C ILE A 241 -13.45 4.15 -6.92
N LEU A 242 -14.64 4.75 -6.85
CA LEU A 242 -15.70 4.32 -5.94
C LEU A 242 -16.15 2.89 -6.25
N ILE A 243 -16.32 2.51 -7.52
CA ILE A 243 -16.67 1.14 -7.94
C ILE A 243 -15.61 0.15 -7.42
N GLY A 244 -14.32 0.44 -7.62
CA GLY A 244 -13.23 -0.40 -7.15
C GLY A 244 -13.18 -0.49 -5.61
N GLY A 245 -13.33 0.64 -4.91
CA GLY A 245 -13.36 0.69 -3.45
C GLY A 245 -14.54 -0.08 -2.85
N LEU A 246 -15.73 0.07 -3.42
CA LEU A 246 -16.93 -0.68 -3.00
C LEU A 246 -16.78 -2.18 -3.25
N TYR A 247 -16.13 -2.58 -4.36
CA TYR A 247 -15.83 -3.99 -4.61
C TYR A 247 -14.90 -4.57 -3.53
N LEU A 248 -13.85 -3.86 -3.12
CA LEU A 248 -12.98 -4.30 -2.01
C LEU A 248 -13.73 -4.37 -0.67
N ARG A 249 -14.65 -3.44 -0.44
CA ARG A 249 -15.51 -3.47 0.73
C ARG A 249 -16.45 -4.67 0.72
N TYR A 250 -17.05 -4.98 -0.42
CA TYR A 250 -17.90 -6.15 -0.61
C TYR A 250 -17.15 -7.45 -0.31
N LYS A 251 -15.90 -7.56 -0.75
CA LYS A 251 -15.00 -8.68 -0.43
C LYS A 251 -14.53 -8.72 1.03
N GLY A 252 -14.75 -7.65 1.81
CA GLY A 252 -14.37 -7.59 3.21
C GLY A 252 -12.90 -7.27 3.49
N TYR A 253 -12.14 -6.86 2.46
CA TYR A 253 -10.70 -6.55 2.61
C TYR A 253 -10.45 -5.14 3.14
N ILE A 254 -11.42 -4.24 3.03
CA ILE A 254 -11.32 -2.86 3.53
C ILE A 254 -12.33 -2.64 4.65
N ASN A 255 -11.85 -2.05 5.76
CA ASN A 255 -12.71 -1.56 6.81
C ASN A 255 -13.32 -0.21 6.37
N TRP A 256 -14.66 -0.15 6.30
CA TRP A 256 -15.39 1.05 5.87
C TRP A 256 -15.10 2.30 6.71
N LYS A 257 -14.66 2.12 7.97
CA LYS A 257 -14.29 3.22 8.88
C LYS A 257 -13.13 4.07 8.33
N MET A 258 -12.19 3.45 7.61
CA MET A 258 -11.01 4.13 7.08
C MET A 258 -11.37 5.13 5.97
N PRO A 259 -11.97 4.72 4.83
CA PRO A 259 -12.28 5.65 3.76
C PRO A 259 -13.33 6.68 4.16
N LEU A 260 -14.41 6.25 4.88
CA LEU A 260 -15.44 7.20 5.30
C LEU A 260 -14.94 8.14 6.39
N GLY A 261 -14.10 7.69 7.31
CA GLY A 261 -13.49 8.55 8.33
C GLY A 261 -12.58 9.60 7.72
N TYR A 262 -11.77 9.22 6.71
CA TYR A 262 -10.89 10.15 6.01
C TYR A 262 -11.67 11.18 5.19
N LEU A 263 -12.63 10.75 4.38
CA LEU A 263 -13.47 11.66 3.59
C LEU A 263 -14.35 12.53 4.51
N GLY A 264 -14.93 11.94 5.58
CA GLY A 264 -15.69 12.68 6.58
C GLY A 264 -14.87 13.75 7.31
N SER A 265 -13.60 13.45 7.60
CA SER A 265 -12.67 14.43 8.16
C SER A 265 -12.40 15.59 7.20
N ILE A 266 -12.20 15.31 5.91
CA ILE A 266 -12.03 16.36 4.88
C ILE A 266 -13.29 17.23 4.78
N VAL A 267 -14.48 16.62 4.79
CA VAL A 267 -15.77 17.36 4.79
C VAL A 267 -15.91 18.22 6.02
N PHE A 268 -15.62 17.66 7.18
CA PHE A 268 -15.78 18.38 8.46
C PHE A 268 -14.86 19.60 8.53
N PHE A 269 -13.57 19.43 8.32
CA PHE A 269 -12.61 20.52 8.40
C PHE A 269 -12.73 21.47 7.21
N GLY A 270 -12.94 20.99 5.99
CA GLY A 270 -13.21 21.83 4.83
C GLY A 270 -14.49 22.66 5.00
N GLY A 271 -15.53 22.04 5.59
CA GLY A 271 -16.79 22.72 5.93
C GLY A 271 -16.63 23.85 6.94
N ILE A 272 -15.79 23.67 7.96
CA ILE A 272 -15.49 24.74 8.94
C ILE A 272 -14.89 25.95 8.22
N PHE A 273 -13.90 25.78 7.36
CA PHE A 273 -13.29 26.89 6.63
C PHE A 273 -14.28 27.54 5.65
N TRP A 274 -15.09 26.74 4.97
CA TRP A 274 -16.14 27.24 4.07
C TRP A 274 -17.18 28.08 4.83
N LEU A 275 -17.62 27.65 6.01
CA LEU A 275 -18.58 28.42 6.85
C LEU A 275 -17.99 29.74 7.33
N ILE A 276 -16.67 29.80 7.57
CA ILE A 276 -16.01 31.07 7.98
C ILE A 276 -16.00 32.09 6.83
N ASN A 277 -15.68 31.61 5.61
CA ASN A 277 -15.66 32.52 4.45
C ASN A 277 -15.99 31.75 3.14
N PRO A 278 -17.28 31.69 2.76
CA PRO A 278 -17.74 30.95 1.57
C PRO A 278 -17.20 31.50 0.24
N THR A 279 -16.78 32.76 0.20
CA THR A 279 -16.25 33.39 -1.02
C THR A 279 -14.79 33.05 -1.26
N LYS A 280 -14.05 32.73 -0.20
CA LYS A 280 -12.61 32.43 -0.27
C LYS A 280 -12.31 30.91 -0.31
N TYR A 281 -13.08 30.11 0.41
CA TYR A 281 -12.84 28.69 0.55
C TYR A 281 -13.89 27.88 -0.21
N PRO A 282 -13.48 26.80 -0.90
CA PRO A 282 -14.41 25.96 -1.65
C PRO A 282 -15.31 25.16 -0.72
N ASP A 283 -16.42 24.71 -1.25
CA ASP A 283 -17.36 23.84 -0.55
C ASP A 283 -16.74 22.48 -0.21
N PRO A 284 -17.23 21.79 0.84
CA PRO A 284 -16.69 20.52 1.27
C PRO A 284 -16.72 19.42 0.22
N LEU A 285 -17.73 19.42 -0.66
CA LEU A 285 -17.89 18.45 -1.73
C LEU A 285 -16.77 18.57 -2.78
N PHE A 286 -16.37 19.81 -3.08
CA PHE A 286 -15.22 20.09 -3.93
C PHE A 286 -13.95 19.42 -3.40
N HIS A 287 -13.70 19.49 -2.08
CA HIS A 287 -12.52 18.89 -1.46
C HIS A 287 -12.47 17.36 -1.58
N ILE A 288 -13.63 16.69 -1.61
CA ILE A 288 -13.70 15.23 -1.82
C ILE A 288 -13.42 14.86 -3.27
N LEU A 289 -14.04 15.59 -4.22
CA LEU A 289 -13.99 15.26 -5.63
C LEU A 289 -12.71 15.75 -6.30
N ALA A 290 -12.10 16.80 -5.79
CA ALA A 290 -10.89 17.39 -6.35
C ALA A 290 -9.63 16.69 -5.88
N GLY A 291 -8.72 16.43 -6.82
CA GLY A 291 -7.42 15.83 -6.56
C GLY A 291 -7.52 14.37 -6.10
N GLY A 292 -6.40 13.84 -5.60
CA GLY A 292 -6.26 12.43 -5.19
C GLY A 292 -7.02 12.02 -3.93
N ALA A 293 -8.01 12.80 -3.43
CA ALA A 293 -8.70 12.47 -2.18
C ALA A 293 -9.44 11.13 -2.26
N MET A 294 -10.15 10.86 -3.35
CA MET A 294 -10.86 9.59 -3.56
C MET A 294 -9.92 8.41 -3.68
N LEU A 295 -8.87 8.51 -4.50
CA LEU A 295 -7.85 7.46 -4.65
C LEU A 295 -7.12 7.22 -3.32
N GLY A 296 -6.74 8.30 -2.63
CA GLY A 296 -6.14 8.27 -1.30
C GLY A 296 -7.01 7.55 -0.27
N ALA A 297 -8.29 7.90 -0.20
CA ALA A 297 -9.26 7.34 0.75
C ALA A 297 -9.45 5.82 0.57
N TRP A 298 -9.66 5.35 -0.67
CA TRP A 298 -10.05 3.97 -0.93
C TRP A 298 -8.90 3.00 -1.11
N PHE A 299 -7.72 3.46 -1.57
CA PHE A 299 -6.60 2.57 -1.91
C PHE A 299 -5.29 2.86 -1.17
N MET A 300 -5.12 4.05 -0.59
CA MET A 300 -3.85 4.42 0.05
C MET A 300 -3.94 4.48 1.57
N VAL A 301 -5.01 5.10 2.12
CA VAL A 301 -5.27 5.14 3.57
C VAL A 301 -5.63 3.75 4.10
N THR A 302 -6.25 2.93 3.25
CA THR A 302 -6.68 1.56 3.58
C THR A 302 -5.59 0.50 3.40
N ASP A 303 -4.36 0.89 3.11
CA ASP A 303 -3.23 -0.05 3.02
C ASP A 303 -3.05 -0.78 4.36
N MET A 304 -3.13 -2.12 4.30
CA MET A 304 -3.10 -2.97 5.50
C MET A 304 -1.80 -2.88 6.29
N VAL A 305 -0.69 -2.56 5.61
CA VAL A 305 0.65 -2.54 6.22
C VAL A 305 0.91 -1.21 6.92
N THR A 306 0.53 -0.10 6.28
CA THR A 306 0.89 1.25 6.73
C THR A 306 -0.20 1.94 7.55
N SER A 307 -1.33 1.26 7.80
CA SER A 307 -2.42 1.76 8.64
C SER A 307 -2.39 1.17 10.06
N PRO A 308 -2.95 1.87 11.07
CA PRO A 308 -3.02 1.36 12.44
C PRO A 308 -3.90 0.10 12.55
N VAL A 309 -3.46 -0.85 13.39
CA VAL A 309 -4.18 -2.10 13.65
C VAL A 309 -5.38 -1.88 14.58
N THR A 310 -5.28 -0.96 15.53
CA THR A 310 -6.31 -0.72 16.56
C THR A 310 -7.42 0.19 16.03
N VAL A 311 -8.67 -0.09 16.43
CA VAL A 311 -9.83 0.71 15.99
C VAL A 311 -9.71 2.18 16.39
N VAL A 312 -9.23 2.45 17.61
CA VAL A 312 -9.01 3.82 18.07
C VAL A 312 -7.90 4.49 17.28
N GLY A 313 -6.79 3.76 17.03
CA GLY A 313 -5.69 4.24 16.20
C GLY A 313 -6.14 4.57 14.77
N GLN A 314 -7.01 3.75 14.18
CA GLN A 314 -7.60 4.00 12.85
C GLN A 314 -8.37 5.33 12.81
N TRP A 315 -9.23 5.59 13.80
CA TRP A 315 -9.97 6.85 13.87
C TRP A 315 -9.04 8.07 14.01
N ILE A 316 -8.06 8.01 14.92
CA ILE A 316 -7.09 9.09 15.09
C ILE A 316 -6.32 9.30 13.78
N PHE A 317 -5.86 8.23 13.15
CA PHE A 317 -5.11 8.27 11.89
C PHE A 317 -5.90 8.98 10.78
N VAL A 318 -7.15 8.59 10.52
CA VAL A 318 -7.94 9.16 9.43
C VAL A 318 -8.39 10.58 9.71
N LEU A 319 -8.71 10.91 10.97
CA LEU A 319 -9.09 12.27 11.36
C LEU A 319 -7.90 13.24 11.20
N CYS A 320 -6.73 12.86 11.69
CA CYS A 320 -5.53 13.67 11.55
C CYS A 320 -5.06 13.76 10.09
N ALA A 321 -5.11 12.65 9.32
CA ALA A 321 -4.75 12.67 7.92
C ALA A 321 -5.66 13.58 7.09
N GLY A 322 -6.99 13.53 7.32
CA GLY A 322 -7.93 14.40 6.63
C GLY A 322 -7.78 15.87 7.03
N PHE A 323 -7.57 16.17 8.32
CA PHE A 323 -7.25 17.51 8.80
C PHE A 323 -6.00 18.08 8.12
N LEU A 324 -4.90 17.32 8.12
CA LEU A 324 -3.66 17.72 7.47
C LEU A 324 -3.83 17.93 5.96
N ALA A 325 -4.62 17.08 5.29
CA ALA A 325 -4.90 17.24 3.87
C ALA A 325 -5.58 18.59 3.57
N VAL A 326 -6.56 18.99 4.37
CA VAL A 326 -7.25 20.27 4.23
C VAL A 326 -6.30 21.44 4.52
N ILE A 327 -5.52 21.39 5.60
CA ILE A 327 -4.56 22.45 5.96
C ILE A 327 -3.52 22.65 4.85
N ILE A 328 -2.94 21.55 4.34
CA ILE A 328 -1.94 21.65 3.26
C ILE A 328 -2.58 22.21 1.97
N ARG A 329 -3.80 21.82 1.64
CA ARG A 329 -4.52 22.34 0.47
C ARG A 329 -4.79 23.84 0.57
N LEU A 330 -5.22 24.32 1.73
CA LEU A 330 -5.61 25.72 1.90
C LEU A 330 -4.39 26.63 2.14
N PHE A 331 -3.44 26.20 2.95
CA PHE A 331 -2.34 27.05 3.44
C PHE A 331 -0.97 26.62 2.90
N GLY A 332 -0.80 25.40 2.42
CA GLY A 332 0.47 24.92 1.87
C GLY A 332 0.82 25.57 0.53
N GLY A 333 2.06 25.51 0.09
CA GLY A 333 2.49 26.00 -1.24
C GLY A 333 1.94 25.16 -2.40
N LEU A 334 1.73 23.87 -2.18
CA LEU A 334 1.19 22.95 -3.18
C LEU A 334 -0.32 22.78 -3.04
N PRO A 335 -1.07 22.66 -4.14
CA PRO A 335 -2.52 22.47 -4.09
C PRO A 335 -2.91 21.05 -3.61
N GLU A 336 -2.04 20.06 -3.79
CA GLU A 336 -2.28 18.68 -3.41
C GLU A 336 -1.71 18.37 -2.03
N GLY A 337 -2.58 18.02 -1.07
CA GLY A 337 -2.19 17.73 0.31
C GLY A 337 -2.27 16.23 0.69
N VAL A 338 -2.96 15.41 -0.12
CA VAL A 338 -3.29 14.00 0.24
C VAL A 338 -2.05 13.15 0.45
N MET A 339 -1.07 13.22 -0.46
CA MET A 339 0.16 12.45 -0.38
C MET A 339 0.93 12.74 0.91
N TYR A 340 1.18 14.02 1.20
CA TYR A 340 1.96 14.44 2.37
C TYR A 340 1.24 14.14 3.68
N SER A 341 -0.08 14.30 3.71
CA SER A 341 -0.88 13.99 4.91
C SER A 341 -0.84 12.52 5.26
N ILE A 342 -0.96 11.63 4.26
CA ILE A 342 -0.90 10.17 4.48
C ILE A 342 0.52 9.76 4.88
N LEU A 343 1.56 10.23 4.17
CA LEU A 343 2.96 9.90 4.50
C LEU A 343 3.33 10.34 5.92
N LEU A 344 2.94 11.56 6.31
CA LEU A 344 3.20 12.06 7.66
C LEU A 344 2.50 11.17 8.70
N MET A 345 1.24 10.84 8.47
CA MET A 345 0.49 9.99 9.39
C MET A 345 1.01 8.55 9.43
N ASN A 346 1.55 8.01 8.32
CA ASN A 346 2.20 6.71 8.32
C ASN A 346 3.41 6.68 9.27
N ALA A 347 4.19 7.77 9.36
CA ALA A 347 5.30 7.88 10.31
C ALA A 347 4.83 7.77 11.77
N PHE A 348 3.61 8.22 12.08
CA PHE A 348 3.04 8.15 13.43
C PHE A 348 2.35 6.82 13.75
N VAL A 349 2.12 5.93 12.78
CA VAL A 349 1.43 4.65 12.99
C VAL A 349 2.06 3.79 14.10
N PRO A 350 3.40 3.62 14.20
CA PRO A 350 3.99 2.87 15.29
C PRO A 350 3.67 3.47 16.67
N LEU A 351 3.65 4.81 16.77
CA LEU A 351 3.30 5.53 18.00
C LEU A 351 1.81 5.34 18.35
N LEU A 352 0.93 5.46 17.37
CA LEU A 352 -0.50 5.22 17.53
C LEU A 352 -0.78 3.81 18.01
N ASN A 353 -0.17 2.80 17.39
CA ASN A 353 -0.33 1.40 17.78
C ASN A 353 0.16 1.15 19.23
N LYS A 354 1.23 1.81 19.66
CA LYS A 354 1.74 1.70 21.03
C LYS A 354 0.75 2.28 22.06
N HIS A 355 0.18 3.46 21.79
CA HIS A 355 -0.68 4.16 22.76
C HIS A 355 -2.14 3.71 22.73
N THR A 356 -2.59 3.13 21.62
CA THR A 356 -4.00 2.68 21.46
C THR A 356 -4.16 1.17 21.62
N ARG A 357 -3.12 0.47 22.10
CA ARG A 357 -3.15 -0.98 22.31
C ARG A 357 -4.24 -1.34 23.33
N PRO A 358 -5.16 -2.26 23.01
CA PRO A 358 -6.15 -2.71 23.95
C PRO A 358 -5.48 -3.43 25.13
N ARG A 359 -6.00 -3.24 26.31
CA ARG A 359 -5.54 -3.96 27.50
C ARG A 359 -5.89 -5.44 27.37
N PHE A 360 -4.93 -6.31 27.64
CA PHE A 360 -5.20 -7.75 27.65
C PHE A 360 -5.90 -8.14 28.97
N PHE A 361 -6.75 -9.16 28.89
CA PHE A 361 -7.38 -9.75 30.07
C PHE A 361 -6.26 -10.27 31.01
N GLY A 362 -6.27 -9.82 32.27
CA GLY A 362 -5.24 -10.17 33.28
C GLY A 362 -4.07 -9.18 33.40
N GLU A 363 -3.93 -8.17 32.57
CA GLU A 363 -3.01 -7.06 32.85
C GLU A 363 -3.58 -6.21 34.00
N GLY A 364 -2.95 -6.30 35.17
CA GLY A 364 -3.28 -5.47 36.33
C GLY A 364 -3.13 -3.98 36.01
N ILE A 365 -3.96 -3.16 36.65
CA ILE A 365 -3.85 -1.69 36.59
C ILE A 365 -2.46 -1.35 37.17
N LYS A 366 -1.51 -0.93 36.33
CA LYS A 366 -0.33 -0.24 36.83
C LYS A 366 -0.83 1.09 37.35
N ILE A 367 -0.97 1.20 38.65
CA ILE A 367 -1.14 2.46 39.38
C ILE A 367 0.24 3.11 39.32
N GLU A 368 0.40 4.13 38.48
CA GLU A 368 1.53 5.06 38.52
C GLU A 368 1.39 5.99 39.70
#